data_60049dbd9de41a950084343090db2d54
#
_entry.id   60049dbd9de41a950084343090db2d54
#
_cell.length_a   1.000
_cell.length_b   1.000
_cell.length_c   1.000
_cell.angle_alpha   90.00
_cell.angle_beta   90.00
_cell.angle_gamma   90.00
#
_symmetry.space_group_name_H-M   'P 1'
#
loop_
_entity.id
_entity.type
_entity.pdbx_description
1 polymer ?
#
loop_
_entity_poly.entity_id
_entity_poly.type
_entity_poly.pdbx_seq_one_letter_code
_entity_poly.pdbx_strand_id
1 'polypeptide(L)'
;MLQVNLIGNVGGDAEIKVADGREFVAFRVAHNESFEDGKGNKVERTSWVDCTMNCTNGRPAVYPYIKAGALVFVQGSASQRVYPSAKDRCWKAGLTIHVSRVELLGGSSDVIPRRLYNAAGAMIDVTKYFHCDLSETTLTDAKGNQYIVDAQGWITPNDVVNDEEGQQ
;
A
#
# COMPACT_ATOMS: atom_id res chain seq x y z
N MET A 1 16.99 19.05 -10.10
CA MET A 1 15.80 18.26 -9.71
C MET A 1 16.18 17.46 -8.47
N LEU A 2 15.44 17.57 -7.38
CA LEU A 2 15.68 16.78 -6.17
C LEU A 2 14.89 15.47 -6.28
N GLN A 3 15.59 14.37 -6.50
CA GLN A 3 15.00 13.04 -6.58
C GLN A 3 15.33 12.26 -5.31
N VAL A 4 14.36 11.57 -4.76
CA VAL A 4 14.48 10.78 -3.53
C VAL A 4 14.02 9.36 -3.79
N ASN A 5 14.75 8.41 -3.22
CA ASN A 5 14.38 7.01 -3.10
C ASN A 5 14.14 6.71 -1.62
N LEU A 6 13.00 6.11 -1.32
CA LEU A 6 12.57 5.78 0.04
C LEU A 6 12.17 4.31 0.11
N ILE A 7 12.67 3.60 1.12
CA ILE A 7 12.19 2.26 1.48
C ILE A 7 11.62 2.36 2.89
N GLY A 8 10.43 1.79 3.08
CA GLY A 8 9.78 1.80 4.39
C GLY A 8 8.42 1.12 4.37
N ASN A 9 7.79 1.06 5.53
CA ASN A 9 6.49 0.46 5.70
C ASN A 9 5.37 1.49 5.58
N VAL A 10 4.30 1.14 4.89
CA VAL A 10 3.10 1.96 4.79
C VAL A 10 2.40 2.02 6.15
N GLY A 11 2.10 3.23 6.63
CA GLY A 11 1.55 3.44 7.97
C GLY A 11 0.03 3.30 8.06
N GLY A 12 -0.66 3.29 6.94
CA GLY A 12 -2.11 3.14 6.82
C GLY A 12 -2.49 2.94 5.36
N ASP A 13 -3.64 2.40 5.07
CA ASP A 13 -4.13 2.19 3.72
C ASP A 13 -4.05 3.46 2.89
N ALA A 14 -3.69 3.33 1.63
CA ALA A 14 -3.68 4.47 0.71
C ALA A 14 -5.10 4.99 0.48
N GLU A 15 -5.26 6.30 0.40
CA GLU A 15 -6.54 6.98 0.23
C GLU A 15 -6.55 7.80 -1.07
N ILE A 16 -7.72 7.88 -1.71
CA ILE A 16 -7.95 8.84 -2.79
C ILE A 16 -8.35 10.17 -2.15
N LYS A 17 -7.64 11.23 -2.51
CA LYS A 17 -7.95 12.59 -2.12
C LYS A 17 -8.18 13.46 -3.34
N VAL A 18 -8.94 14.54 -3.16
CA VAL A 18 -9.21 15.52 -4.22
C VAL A 18 -8.66 16.87 -3.78
N ALA A 19 -7.85 17.50 -4.61
CA ALA A 19 -7.44 18.88 -4.47
C ALA A 19 -7.48 19.58 -5.83
N ASP A 20 -8.01 20.78 -5.86
CA ASP A 20 -8.18 21.59 -7.08
C ASP A 20 -8.88 20.84 -8.23
N GLY A 21 -9.89 20.00 -7.89
CA GLY A 21 -10.65 19.19 -8.84
C GLY A 21 -9.89 18.02 -9.44
N ARG A 22 -8.72 17.65 -8.89
CA ARG A 22 -7.90 16.51 -9.34
C ARG A 22 -7.79 15.46 -8.26
N GLU A 23 -7.99 14.19 -8.64
CA GLU A 23 -7.74 13.06 -7.77
C GLU A 23 -6.25 12.75 -7.66
N PHE A 24 -5.83 12.34 -6.47
CA PHE A 24 -4.51 11.79 -6.23
C PHE A 24 -4.56 10.73 -5.12
N VAL A 25 -3.68 9.75 -5.19
CA VAL A 25 -3.46 8.78 -4.12
C VAL A 25 -2.56 9.40 -3.07
N ALA A 26 -2.96 9.33 -1.80
CA ALA A 26 -2.17 9.77 -0.66
C ALA A 26 -1.92 8.60 0.29
N PHE A 27 -0.68 8.43 0.72
CA PHE A 27 -0.28 7.46 1.73
C PHE A 27 0.93 7.95 2.49
N ARG A 28 1.24 7.33 3.62
CA ARG A 28 2.36 7.70 4.48
C ARG A 28 3.29 6.51 4.66
N VAL A 29 4.59 6.75 4.56
CA VAL A 29 5.62 5.72 4.72
C VAL A 29 6.48 6.02 5.95
N ALA A 30 6.67 5.01 6.79
CA ALA A 30 7.60 5.02 7.92
C ALA A 30 8.94 4.47 7.46
N HIS A 31 9.98 5.28 7.55
CA HIS A 31 11.36 4.86 7.37
C HIS A 31 12.02 4.71 8.74
N ASN A 32 12.47 3.49 9.03
CA ASN A 32 13.12 3.17 10.30
C ASN A 32 14.62 3.10 10.10
N GLU A 33 15.34 3.88 10.89
CA GLU A 33 16.79 3.89 10.95
C GLU A 33 17.25 3.40 12.33
N SER A 34 18.33 2.64 12.35
CA SER A 34 18.99 2.22 13.58
C SER A 34 20.48 2.59 13.47
N PHE A 35 20.97 3.34 14.43
CA PHE A 35 22.37 3.74 14.50
C PHE A 35 22.89 3.70 15.94
N GLU A 36 24.20 3.65 16.12
CA GLU A 36 24.81 3.76 17.44
C GLU A 36 25.15 5.23 17.73
N ASP A 37 24.82 5.69 18.92
CA ASP A 37 25.22 7.01 19.41
C ASP A 37 26.72 7.02 19.78
N GLY A 38 27.28 8.21 20.02
CA GLY A 38 28.69 8.36 20.42
C GLY A 38 29.08 7.69 21.75
N LYS A 39 28.12 7.06 22.43
CA LYS A 39 28.28 6.29 23.67
C LYS A 39 28.09 4.77 23.48
N GLY A 40 27.88 4.31 22.23
CA GLY A 40 27.67 2.90 21.90
C GLY A 40 26.24 2.39 22.15
N ASN A 41 25.27 3.28 22.43
CA ASN A 41 23.87 2.87 22.59
C ASN A 41 23.19 2.81 21.23
N LYS A 42 22.40 1.74 21.02
CA LYS A 42 21.54 1.61 19.83
C LYS A 42 20.38 2.60 19.92
N VAL A 43 20.28 3.50 18.96
CA VAL A 43 19.19 4.46 18.81
C VAL A 43 18.36 4.09 17.60
N GLU A 44 17.04 3.99 17.80
CA GLU A 44 16.08 3.76 16.72
C GLU A 44 15.32 5.06 16.45
N ARG A 45 15.21 5.41 15.17
CA ARG A 45 14.51 6.60 14.72
C ARG A 45 13.55 6.26 13.60
N THR A 46 12.29 6.67 13.73
CA THR A 46 11.29 6.57 12.68
C THR A 46 11.05 7.94 12.05
N SER A 47 11.23 8.02 10.75
CA SER A 47 10.90 9.20 9.95
C SER A 47 9.65 8.94 9.13
N TRP A 48 8.64 9.80 9.29
CA TRP A 48 7.39 9.72 8.55
C TRP A 48 7.42 10.62 7.32
N VAL A 49 7.12 10.04 6.16
CA VAL A 49 7.13 10.74 4.88
C VAL A 49 5.76 10.64 4.23
N ASP A 50 5.18 11.78 3.87
CA ASP A 50 3.92 11.84 3.12
C ASP A 50 4.22 11.58 1.63
N CYS A 51 3.46 10.70 1.01
CA CYS A 51 3.60 10.34 -0.40
C CYS A 51 2.32 10.66 -1.16
N THR A 52 2.46 11.27 -2.34
CA THR A 52 1.33 11.59 -3.21
C THR A 52 1.59 11.11 -4.62
N MET A 53 0.60 10.51 -5.27
CA MET A 53 0.69 9.99 -6.64
C MET A 53 -0.51 10.49 -7.44
N ASN A 54 -0.26 11.10 -8.60
CA ASN A 54 -1.31 11.66 -9.45
C ASN A 54 -2.15 10.57 -10.12
N CYS A 55 -3.44 10.85 -10.28
CA CYS A 55 -4.40 10.00 -11.00
C CYS A 55 -4.75 10.56 -12.39
N THR A 56 -3.85 11.30 -13.04
CA THR A 56 -4.11 12.01 -14.31
C THR A 56 -4.58 11.06 -15.43
N ASN A 57 -4.09 9.82 -15.45
CA ASN A 57 -4.44 8.79 -16.43
C ASN A 57 -5.28 7.66 -15.81
N GLY A 58 -6.09 8.00 -14.79
CA GLY A 58 -6.80 7.03 -13.97
C GLY A 58 -6.04 6.64 -12.70
N ARG A 59 -6.68 5.85 -11.86
CA ARG A 59 -6.08 5.39 -10.61
C ARG A 59 -4.94 4.41 -10.91
N PRO A 60 -3.76 4.59 -10.28
CA PRO A 60 -2.64 3.67 -10.47
C PRO A 60 -2.98 2.22 -10.10
N ALA A 61 -2.60 1.26 -10.92
CA ALA A 61 -2.88 -0.17 -10.69
C ALA A 61 -2.31 -0.70 -9.35
N VAL A 62 -1.28 -0.04 -8.81
CA VAL A 62 -0.67 -0.40 -7.52
C VAL A 62 -1.48 0.10 -6.31
N TYR A 63 -2.41 1.05 -6.51
CA TYR A 63 -3.17 1.69 -5.43
C TYR A 63 -3.83 0.70 -4.46
N PRO A 64 -4.55 -0.35 -4.90
CA PRO A 64 -5.23 -1.28 -3.99
C PRO A 64 -4.28 -2.09 -3.11
N TYR A 65 -3.03 -2.18 -3.50
CA TYR A 65 -2.00 -2.96 -2.80
C TYR A 65 -1.15 -2.12 -1.84
N ILE A 66 -1.34 -0.81 -1.80
CA ILE A 66 -0.67 0.08 -0.83
C ILE A 66 -1.47 0.04 0.47
N LYS A 67 -1.27 -1.02 1.24
CA LYS A 67 -1.96 -1.31 2.49
C LYS A 67 -1.06 -1.05 3.71
N ALA A 68 -1.70 -0.85 4.87
CA ALA A 68 -0.98 -0.70 6.13
C ALA A 68 0.00 -1.86 6.36
N GLY A 69 1.24 -1.56 6.74
CA GLY A 69 2.29 -2.54 6.97
C GLY A 69 3.05 -3.00 5.73
N ALA A 70 2.56 -2.76 4.50
CA ALA A 70 3.25 -3.14 3.28
C ALA A 70 4.64 -2.47 3.19
N LEU A 71 5.67 -3.25 2.88
CA LEU A 71 7.01 -2.72 2.60
C LEU A 71 7.06 -2.23 1.15
N VAL A 72 7.41 -0.96 0.97
CA VAL A 72 7.40 -0.32 -0.34
C VAL A 72 8.74 0.34 -0.65
N PHE A 73 9.11 0.34 -1.94
CA PHE A 73 10.08 1.26 -2.51
C PHE A 73 9.33 2.38 -3.22
N VAL A 74 9.66 3.61 -2.88
CA VAL A 74 9.06 4.82 -3.45
C VAL A 74 10.15 5.67 -4.06
N GLN A 75 9.94 6.10 -5.30
CA GLN A 75 10.81 7.04 -6.01
C GLN A 75 10.00 8.24 -6.45
N GLY A 76 10.54 9.45 -6.28
CA GLY A 76 9.86 10.66 -6.69
C GLY A 76 10.64 11.93 -6.41
N SER A 77 9.99 13.07 -6.64
CA SER A 77 10.55 14.38 -6.29
C SER A 77 10.11 14.76 -4.88
N ALA A 78 11.06 15.25 -4.09
CA ALA A 78 10.79 15.69 -2.72
C ALA A 78 10.46 17.17 -2.64
N SER A 79 9.50 17.51 -1.80
CA SER A 79 9.18 18.87 -1.40
C SER A 79 9.07 18.96 0.13
N GLN A 80 9.48 20.07 0.69
CA GLN A 80 9.35 20.35 2.11
C GLN A 80 8.29 21.40 2.34
N ARG A 81 7.54 21.24 3.41
CA ARG A 81 6.58 22.24 3.89
C ARG A 81 6.76 22.44 5.39
N VAL A 82 6.55 23.67 5.83
CA VAL A 82 6.48 24.00 7.25
C VAL A 82 5.02 24.26 7.58
N TYR A 83 4.52 23.66 8.66
CA TYR A 83 3.14 23.82 9.10
C TYR A 83 3.04 23.93 10.62
N PRO A 84 2.07 24.68 11.15
CA PRO A 84 1.83 24.75 12.57
C PRO A 84 1.19 23.45 13.07
N SER A 85 1.77 22.85 14.11
CA SER A 85 1.17 21.70 14.80
C SER A 85 0.31 22.19 15.97
N ALA A 86 -1.00 22.02 15.85
CA ALA A 86 -1.93 22.38 16.92
C ALA A 86 -1.71 21.54 18.19
N LYS A 87 -1.26 20.27 18.03
CA LYS A 87 -0.99 19.34 19.14
C LYS A 87 0.23 19.76 19.95
N ASP A 88 1.32 20.15 19.28
CA ASP A 88 2.61 20.41 19.92
C ASP A 88 2.87 21.92 20.09
N ARG A 89 1.96 22.76 19.62
CA ARG A 89 2.07 24.25 19.65
C ARG A 89 3.39 24.78 19.08
N CYS A 90 3.95 24.10 18.09
CA CYS A 90 5.19 24.47 17.43
C CYS A 90 5.09 24.31 15.91
N TRP A 91 6.01 24.90 15.19
CA TRP A 91 6.16 24.71 13.76
C TRP A 91 6.85 23.37 13.50
N LYS A 92 6.32 22.58 12.57
CA LYS A 92 6.90 21.32 12.13
C LYS A 92 7.26 21.37 10.66
N ALA A 93 8.37 20.74 10.30
CA ALA A 93 8.71 20.46 8.92
C ALA A 93 8.15 19.10 8.51
N GLY A 94 7.50 19.04 7.37
CA GLY A 94 7.04 17.81 6.75
C GLY A 94 7.74 17.60 5.42
N LEU A 95 8.10 16.34 5.13
CA LEU A 95 8.62 15.91 3.85
C LEU A 95 7.48 15.24 3.06
N THR A 96 7.28 15.70 1.82
CA THR A 96 6.33 15.09 0.89
C THR A 96 7.08 14.61 -0.34
N ILE A 97 6.84 13.37 -0.78
CA ILE A 97 7.34 12.83 -2.03
C ILE A 97 6.20 12.81 -3.04
N HIS A 98 6.39 13.49 -4.16
CA HIS A 98 5.55 13.36 -5.35
C HIS A 98 6.04 12.15 -6.13
N VAL A 99 5.29 11.05 -6.01
CA VAL A 99 5.70 9.72 -6.43
C VAL A 99 5.64 9.59 -7.95
N SER A 100 6.74 9.19 -8.55
CA SER A 100 6.84 8.79 -9.96
C SER A 100 6.82 7.27 -10.14
N ARG A 101 7.28 6.52 -9.12
CA ARG A 101 7.33 5.06 -9.11
C ARG A 101 7.12 4.54 -7.69
N VAL A 102 6.33 3.50 -7.56
CA VAL A 102 6.19 2.73 -6.33
C VAL A 102 6.24 1.24 -6.64
N GLU A 103 6.95 0.48 -5.82
CA GLU A 103 7.06 -0.97 -5.90
C GLU A 103 6.81 -1.58 -4.52
N LEU A 104 6.09 -2.69 -4.50
CA LEU A 104 5.91 -3.49 -3.29
C LEU A 104 7.12 -4.41 -3.15
N LEU A 105 7.88 -4.28 -2.05
CA LEU A 105 9.10 -5.05 -1.81
C LEU A 105 8.88 -6.28 -0.94
N GLY A 106 7.79 -6.31 -0.18
CA GLY A 106 7.44 -7.43 0.71
C GLY A 106 6.30 -8.23 0.10
N GLY A 107 6.51 -9.52 -0.12
CA GLY A 107 5.40 -10.44 -0.24
C GLY A 107 4.78 -10.62 1.14
N SER A 108 3.84 -9.76 1.55
CA SER A 108 2.89 -10.18 2.57
C SER A 108 2.06 -11.31 1.97
N SER A 109 1.52 -12.16 2.83
CA SER A 109 0.56 -13.20 2.46
C SER A 109 -0.67 -12.66 1.70
N ASP A 110 -0.80 -11.35 1.59
CA ASP A 110 -1.90 -10.62 0.96
C ASP A 110 -1.62 -10.22 -0.50
N VAL A 111 -0.49 -10.63 -1.08
CA VAL A 111 -0.25 -10.44 -2.52
C VAL A 111 -1.16 -11.39 -3.28
N ILE A 112 -2.12 -10.82 -3.99
CA ILE A 112 -3.03 -11.58 -4.85
C ILE A 112 -2.20 -12.30 -5.91
N PRO A 113 -2.25 -13.63 -5.98
CA PRO A 113 -1.53 -14.39 -6.97
C PRO A 113 -1.94 -13.98 -8.38
N ARG A 114 -1.00 -13.98 -9.32
CA ARG A 114 -1.29 -13.69 -10.73
C ARG A 114 -2.24 -14.71 -11.37
N ARG A 115 -2.32 -15.89 -10.79
CA ARG A 115 -3.15 -17.01 -11.28
C ARG A 115 -4.07 -17.45 -10.18
N LEU A 116 -5.35 -17.30 -10.41
CA LEU A 116 -6.41 -17.80 -9.57
C LEU A 116 -7.25 -18.79 -10.37
N TYR A 117 -8.00 -19.62 -9.68
CA TYR A 117 -8.85 -20.63 -10.29
C TYR A 117 -10.31 -20.39 -9.84
N ASN A 118 -11.24 -20.47 -10.76
CA ASN A 118 -12.66 -20.42 -10.43
C ASN A 118 -13.14 -21.77 -9.87
N ALA A 119 -14.40 -21.84 -9.44
CA ALA A 119 -15.02 -23.05 -8.91
C ALA A 119 -15.02 -24.24 -9.90
N ALA A 120 -14.92 -23.97 -11.20
CA ALA A 120 -14.80 -24.99 -12.24
C ALA A 120 -13.36 -25.44 -12.50
N GLY A 121 -12.37 -24.89 -11.76
CA GLY A 121 -10.93 -25.17 -11.94
C GLY A 121 -10.31 -24.47 -13.14
N ALA A 122 -11.01 -23.56 -13.79
CA ALA A 122 -10.44 -22.77 -14.89
C ALA A 122 -9.53 -21.69 -14.36
N MET A 123 -8.33 -21.58 -14.94
CA MET A 123 -7.34 -20.58 -14.57
C MET A 123 -7.76 -19.19 -15.06
N ILE A 124 -7.72 -18.22 -14.14
CA ILE A 124 -7.97 -16.82 -14.39
C ILE A 124 -6.68 -16.04 -14.21
N ASP A 125 -6.25 -15.33 -15.26
CA ASP A 125 -5.10 -14.43 -15.20
C ASP A 125 -5.59 -13.06 -14.71
N VAL A 126 -5.43 -12.80 -13.42
CA VAL A 126 -5.89 -11.55 -12.77
C VAL A 126 -5.26 -10.29 -13.34
N THR A 127 -4.15 -10.38 -14.07
CA THR A 127 -3.55 -9.21 -14.74
C THR A 127 -4.40 -8.70 -15.89
N LYS A 128 -5.31 -9.53 -16.43
CA LYS A 128 -6.18 -9.22 -17.56
C LYS A 128 -7.61 -8.88 -17.15
N TYR A 129 -8.02 -9.18 -15.92
CA TYR A 129 -9.42 -9.15 -15.49
C TYR A 129 -9.70 -8.10 -14.40
N PHE A 130 -8.92 -7.04 -14.33
CA PHE A 130 -9.04 -6.00 -13.29
C PHE A 130 -10.36 -5.22 -13.28
N HIS A 131 -11.28 -5.45 -14.20
CA HIS A 131 -12.60 -4.80 -14.27
C HIS A 131 -13.60 -5.70 -15.00
N CYS A 132 -13.75 -6.96 -14.59
CA CYS A 132 -14.62 -7.85 -15.32
C CYS A 132 -15.77 -8.37 -14.47
N ASP A 133 -16.73 -8.97 -15.17
CA ASP A 133 -17.98 -9.54 -14.72
C ASP A 133 -17.87 -10.71 -13.71
N LEU A 134 -16.80 -10.73 -12.90
CA LEU A 134 -16.55 -11.74 -11.87
C LEU A 134 -16.98 -11.28 -10.46
N SER A 135 -17.75 -10.18 -10.34
CA SER A 135 -18.25 -9.71 -9.05
C SER A 135 -19.00 -10.83 -8.31
N GLU A 136 -18.73 -10.92 -6.99
CA GLU A 136 -19.27 -11.97 -6.10
C GLU A 136 -18.76 -13.41 -6.38
N THR A 137 -17.71 -13.55 -7.20
CA THR A 137 -17.11 -14.85 -7.49
C THR A 137 -16.00 -15.15 -6.49
N THR A 138 -16.00 -16.36 -5.93
CA THR A 138 -14.89 -16.88 -5.12
C THR A 138 -13.85 -17.51 -6.03
N LEU A 139 -12.61 -17.08 -5.89
CA LEU A 139 -11.44 -17.60 -6.59
C LEU A 139 -10.50 -18.29 -5.60
N THR A 140 -9.71 -19.24 -6.08
CA THR A 140 -8.78 -20.00 -5.23
C THR A 140 -7.37 -19.98 -5.85
N ASP A 141 -6.33 -19.84 -5.04
CA ASP A 141 -4.97 -20.01 -5.53
C ASP A 141 -4.52 -21.48 -5.58
N ALA A 142 -3.32 -21.72 -6.08
CA ALA A 142 -2.75 -23.07 -6.15
C ALA A 142 -2.49 -23.72 -4.77
N LYS A 143 -2.55 -22.93 -3.68
CA LYS A 143 -2.36 -23.38 -2.29
C LYS A 143 -3.69 -23.61 -1.58
N GLY A 144 -4.82 -23.27 -2.22
CA GLY A 144 -6.17 -23.39 -1.65
C GLY A 144 -6.65 -22.15 -0.91
N ASN A 145 -5.88 -21.04 -0.88
CA ASN A 145 -6.37 -19.79 -0.29
C ASN A 145 -7.48 -19.20 -1.14
N GLN A 146 -8.53 -18.69 -0.48
CA GLN A 146 -9.69 -18.13 -1.14
C GLN A 146 -9.60 -16.61 -1.28
N TYR A 147 -10.15 -16.10 -2.34
CA TYR A 147 -10.23 -14.67 -2.68
C TYR A 147 -11.64 -14.35 -3.16
N ILE A 148 -12.14 -13.17 -2.79
CA ILE A 148 -13.46 -12.67 -3.21
C ILE A 148 -13.25 -11.51 -4.17
N VAL A 149 -14.04 -11.48 -5.23
CA VAL A 149 -14.14 -10.32 -6.14
C VAL A 149 -15.33 -9.48 -5.68
N ASP A 150 -15.07 -8.24 -5.26
CA ASP A 150 -16.15 -7.34 -4.83
C ASP A 150 -16.98 -6.80 -6.03
N ALA A 151 -18.06 -6.09 -5.71
CA ALA A 151 -18.95 -5.49 -6.71
C ALA A 151 -18.27 -4.46 -7.62
N GLN A 152 -17.10 -3.95 -7.23
CA GLN A 152 -16.27 -3.03 -8.00
C GLN A 152 -15.22 -3.75 -8.85
N GLY A 153 -15.15 -5.09 -8.77
CA GLY A 153 -14.17 -5.91 -9.48
C GLY A 153 -12.80 -6.03 -8.77
N TRP A 154 -12.70 -5.64 -7.50
CA TRP A 154 -11.48 -5.81 -6.72
C TRP A 154 -11.39 -7.20 -6.12
N ILE A 155 -10.20 -7.78 -6.15
CA ILE A 155 -9.93 -9.10 -5.56
C ILE A 155 -9.33 -8.87 -4.17
N THR A 156 -9.94 -9.45 -3.14
CA THR A 156 -9.47 -9.40 -1.76
C THR A 156 -9.35 -10.81 -1.18
N PRO A 157 -8.37 -11.08 -0.28
CA PRO A 157 -8.34 -12.34 0.46
C PRO A 157 -9.65 -12.56 1.22
N ASN A 158 -10.12 -13.80 1.25
CA ASN A 158 -11.29 -14.20 2.03
C ASN A 158 -10.84 -14.66 3.42
N ASP A 159 -10.68 -13.75 4.37
CA ASP A 159 -10.20 -14.05 5.73
C ASP A 159 -11.23 -14.78 6.62
N VAL A 160 -12.41 -15.12 6.09
CA VAL A 160 -13.54 -15.66 6.89
C VAL A 160 -13.40 -17.14 7.23
N VAL A 161 -12.39 -17.88 6.72
CA VAL A 161 -12.37 -19.36 6.79
C VAL A 161 -11.54 -19.95 7.94
N ASN A 162 -10.84 -19.17 8.75
CA ASN A 162 -9.89 -19.72 9.75
C ASN A 162 -10.32 -19.69 11.24
N ASP A 163 -11.56 -19.34 11.59
CA ASP A 163 -11.97 -19.24 13.00
C ASP A 163 -12.81 -20.43 13.54
N GLU A 164 -12.98 -21.55 12.82
CA GLU A 164 -13.83 -22.66 13.28
C GLU A 164 -13.10 -24.01 13.56
N GLU A 165 -11.78 -24.04 13.71
CA GLU A 165 -11.11 -25.27 14.21
C GLU A 165 -10.24 -24.99 15.45
N GLY A 166 -10.90 -24.70 16.58
CA GLY A 166 -10.19 -24.46 17.84
C GLY A 166 -11.00 -24.66 19.11
N GLN A 167 -12.06 -25.50 19.10
CA GLN A 167 -12.68 -25.96 20.35
C GLN A 167 -13.19 -27.40 20.21
N GLN A 168 -12.34 -28.35 20.54
CA GLN A 168 -12.74 -29.61 21.20
C GLN A 168 -11.64 -30.03 22.17
#